data_80fddb3edd1bb65125110a13f33578a9
#
_entry.id   80fddb3edd1bb65125110a13f33578a9
#
_cell.length_a   1.000
_cell.length_b   1.000
_cell.length_c   1.000
_cell.angle_alpha   90.00
_cell.angle_beta   90.00
_cell.angle_gamma   90.00
#
_symmetry.space_group_name_H-M   'P 1'
#
loop_
_entity.id
_entity.type
_entity.pdbx_description
1 polymer ?
#
loop_
_entity_poly.entity_id
_entity_poly.type
_entity_poly.pdbx_seq_one_letter_code
_entity_poly.pdbx_strand_id
1 'polypeptide(L)'
;MAAIKLRQRRKDDLMDRKKITNFLGNLLVQEKFSGMGKYWAREVSIDPWAAKGKPKRVDFMQFVPDGQCAVSAIERGIFVCYEIKSCKKDVYSGNGLNFLGEKNYIVTTMECYKELLQDLRDGTFARHLYEVAPGSSFHFGIMVAVPFMSEITDEFENPTKIDSENGRWKLSVIKQCNPGLRTRPMAELLFCMLRSGH
;
A
#
# COMPACT_ATOMS: atom_id res chain seq x y z
N MET A 1 -35.69 0.54 15.24
CA MET A 1 -35.30 1.48 14.19
C MET A 1 -33.82 1.88 14.24
N ALA A 2 -33.22 2.20 15.41
CA ALA A 2 -31.81 2.56 15.52
C ALA A 2 -30.82 1.48 15.06
N ALA A 3 -31.05 0.21 15.43
CA ALA A 3 -30.19 -0.91 15.04
C ALA A 3 -30.17 -1.18 13.51
N ILE A 4 -31.29 -0.96 12.82
CA ILE A 4 -31.39 -1.09 11.37
C ILE A 4 -30.61 0.02 10.67
N LYS A 5 -30.74 1.26 11.14
CA LYS A 5 -29.96 2.41 10.63
C LYS A 5 -28.45 2.22 10.84
N LEU A 6 -28.04 1.64 11.98
CA LEU A 6 -26.63 1.36 12.28
C LEU A 6 -26.06 0.25 11.38
N ARG A 7 -26.85 -0.80 11.10
CA ARG A 7 -26.48 -1.86 10.15
C ARG A 7 -26.37 -1.32 8.71
N GLN A 8 -27.26 -0.45 8.30
CA GLN A 8 -27.22 0.14 6.96
C GLN A 8 -25.99 1.04 6.82
N ARG A 9 -25.74 1.97 7.74
CA ARG A 9 -24.50 2.80 7.75
C ARG A 9 -23.23 1.95 7.66
N ARG A 10 -23.13 0.86 8.44
CA ARG A 10 -21.95 -0.04 8.37
C ARG A 10 -21.80 -0.72 7.01
N LYS A 11 -22.90 -1.06 6.33
CA LYS A 11 -22.86 -1.62 4.96
C LYS A 11 -22.40 -0.57 3.95
N ASP A 12 -22.90 0.62 4.06
CA ASP A 12 -22.56 1.73 3.14
C ASP A 12 -21.08 2.11 3.32
N ASP A 13 -20.59 2.25 4.55
CA ASP A 13 -19.18 2.49 4.86
C ASP A 13 -18.25 1.37 4.32
N LEU A 14 -18.69 0.10 4.39
CA LEU A 14 -17.92 -1.04 3.87
C LEU A 14 -17.89 -1.04 2.32
N MET A 15 -19.01 -0.69 1.68
CA MET A 15 -19.09 -0.58 0.22
C MET A 15 -18.20 0.54 -0.30
N ASP A 16 -18.20 1.69 0.35
CA ASP A 16 -17.35 2.83 -0.02
C ASP A 16 -15.86 2.50 0.14
N ARG A 17 -15.48 1.85 1.24
CA ARG A 17 -14.10 1.41 1.47
C ARG A 17 -13.60 0.43 0.42
N LYS A 18 -14.43 -0.54 0.02
CA LYS A 18 -14.08 -1.50 -1.04
C LYS A 18 -13.90 -0.82 -2.39
N LYS A 19 -14.76 0.16 -2.72
CA LYS A 19 -14.63 0.96 -3.95
C LYS A 19 -13.33 1.75 -3.94
N ILE A 20 -13.01 2.43 -2.83
CA ILE A 20 -11.77 3.19 -2.68
C ILE A 20 -10.55 2.27 -2.81
N THR A 21 -10.54 1.11 -2.14
CA THR A 21 -9.44 0.15 -2.22
C THR A 21 -9.23 -0.34 -3.65
N ASN A 22 -10.31 -0.70 -4.36
CA ASN A 22 -10.23 -1.12 -5.75
C ASN A 22 -9.74 0.00 -6.66
N PHE A 23 -10.23 1.21 -6.47
CA PHE A 23 -9.79 2.38 -7.23
C PHE A 23 -8.28 2.64 -7.06
N LEU A 24 -7.80 2.69 -5.81
CA LEU A 24 -6.37 2.91 -5.51
C LEU A 24 -5.49 1.79 -6.08
N GLY A 25 -5.93 0.54 -5.98
CA GLY A 25 -5.22 -0.60 -6.56
C GLY A 25 -5.14 -0.52 -8.09
N ASN A 26 -6.24 -0.17 -8.77
CA ASN A 26 -6.25 0.00 -10.22
C ASN A 26 -5.37 1.18 -10.65
N LEU A 27 -5.41 2.30 -9.92
CA LEU A 27 -4.58 3.47 -10.19
C LEU A 27 -3.09 3.13 -10.02
N LEU A 28 -2.74 2.36 -8.97
CA LEU A 28 -1.37 1.88 -8.74
C LEU A 28 -0.90 1.01 -9.93
N VAL A 29 -1.72 0.07 -10.39
CA VAL A 29 -1.40 -0.78 -11.53
C VAL A 29 -1.17 0.07 -12.79
N GLN A 30 -2.06 1.01 -13.06
CA GLN A 30 -1.95 1.89 -14.21
C GLN A 30 -0.69 2.76 -14.18
N GLU A 31 -0.34 3.33 -13.03
CA GLU A 31 0.76 4.29 -12.89
C GLU A 31 2.14 3.63 -12.74
N LYS A 32 2.22 2.48 -12.06
CA LYS A 32 3.51 1.87 -11.70
C LYS A 32 3.82 0.57 -12.42
N PHE A 33 2.81 -0.18 -12.83
CA PHE A 33 2.98 -1.55 -13.33
C PHE A 33 2.61 -1.71 -14.80
N SER A 34 2.05 -0.69 -15.44
CA SER A 34 1.80 -0.69 -16.89
C SER A 34 3.12 -0.64 -17.65
N GLY A 35 3.19 -1.38 -18.76
CA GLY A 35 4.35 -1.44 -19.66
C GLY A 35 5.20 -2.70 -19.50
N MET A 36 6.12 -2.91 -20.47
CA MET A 36 7.02 -4.06 -20.50
C MET A 36 8.09 -3.97 -19.40
N GLY A 37 8.59 -5.12 -18.95
CA GLY A 37 9.68 -5.20 -17.97
C GLY A 37 9.27 -4.86 -16.54
N LYS A 38 7.98 -4.87 -16.25
CA LYS A 38 7.45 -4.70 -14.90
C LYS A 38 7.16 -6.06 -14.28
N TYR A 39 7.89 -6.40 -13.23
CA TYR A 39 7.73 -7.66 -12.49
C TYR A 39 6.98 -7.35 -11.20
N TRP A 40 5.71 -7.73 -11.11
CA TRP A 40 4.88 -7.47 -9.94
C TRP A 40 3.83 -8.57 -9.75
N ALA A 41 3.33 -8.67 -8.53
CA ALA A 41 2.22 -9.54 -8.18
C ALA A 41 1.31 -8.84 -7.16
N ARG A 42 0.03 -9.23 -7.14
CA ARG A 42 -0.98 -8.76 -6.19
C ARG A 42 -1.27 -9.83 -5.16
N GLU A 43 -1.75 -9.41 -3.98
CA GLU A 43 -2.20 -10.33 -2.93
C GLU A 43 -1.13 -11.36 -2.55
N VAL A 44 0.15 -10.92 -2.47
CA VAL A 44 1.30 -11.80 -2.25
C VAL A 44 1.28 -12.36 -0.84
N SER A 45 0.97 -13.64 -0.73
CA SER A 45 0.94 -14.36 0.55
C SER A 45 2.34 -14.81 0.95
N ILE A 46 2.77 -14.33 2.12
CA ILE A 46 4.01 -14.74 2.79
C ILE A 46 3.61 -15.61 3.97
N ASP A 47 4.34 -16.69 4.21
CA ASP A 47 4.07 -17.65 5.29
C ASP A 47 2.60 -18.20 5.30
N PRO A 48 2.04 -18.68 4.16
CA PRO A 48 0.65 -19.13 4.10
C PRO A 48 0.38 -20.34 5.02
N TRP A 49 1.44 -21.04 5.43
CA TRP A 49 1.41 -22.23 6.27
C TRP A 49 1.97 -22.00 7.68
N ALA A 50 2.08 -20.75 8.11
CA ALA A 50 2.59 -20.45 9.43
C ALA A 50 1.76 -21.18 10.51
N ALA A 51 2.38 -22.09 11.24
CA ALA A 51 1.76 -22.86 12.31
C ALA A 51 1.28 -21.98 13.48
N LYS A 52 1.82 -20.78 13.60
CA LYS A 52 1.45 -19.78 14.61
C LYS A 52 1.37 -18.39 13.95
N GLY A 53 0.19 -17.78 14.00
CA GLY A 53 -0.04 -16.41 13.54
C GLY A 53 -0.92 -16.33 12.29
N LYS A 54 -1.33 -15.11 11.95
CA LYS A 54 -2.06 -14.84 10.71
C LYS A 54 -1.09 -14.84 9.53
N PRO A 55 -1.46 -15.44 8.37
CA PRO A 55 -0.67 -15.32 7.15
C PRO A 55 -0.44 -13.84 6.84
N LYS A 56 0.81 -13.47 6.57
CA LYS A 56 1.13 -12.13 6.09
C LYS A 56 0.81 -12.05 4.60
N ARG A 57 0.17 -10.98 4.18
CA ARG A 57 -0.16 -10.74 2.79
C ARG A 57 0.18 -9.29 2.45
N VAL A 58 0.86 -9.10 1.33
CA VAL A 58 1.19 -7.78 0.77
C VAL A 58 0.22 -7.52 -0.38
N ASP A 59 -0.43 -6.36 -0.40
CA ASP A 59 -1.44 -6.05 -1.43
C ASP A 59 -0.82 -6.03 -2.83
N PHE A 60 0.33 -5.37 -2.99
CA PHE A 60 1.12 -5.40 -4.23
C PHE A 60 2.61 -5.45 -3.91
N MET A 61 3.33 -6.31 -4.63
CA MET A 61 4.78 -6.42 -4.53
C MET A 61 5.38 -6.32 -5.93
N GLN A 62 6.36 -5.45 -6.10
CA GLN A 62 7.11 -5.26 -7.32
C GLN A 62 8.57 -5.67 -7.08
N PHE A 63 9.14 -6.44 -8.00
CA PHE A 63 10.56 -6.66 -8.08
C PHE A 63 11.17 -5.72 -9.13
N VAL A 64 12.19 -4.98 -8.75
CA VAL A 64 12.94 -4.05 -9.61
C VAL A 64 14.37 -4.55 -9.71
N PRO A 65 14.78 -5.19 -10.83
CA PRO A 65 16.15 -5.62 -11.04
C PRO A 65 17.09 -4.42 -11.15
N ASP A 66 18.34 -4.58 -10.73
CA ASP A 66 19.40 -3.58 -10.91
C ASP A 66 20.00 -3.68 -12.30
N GLY A 67 19.39 -3.02 -13.28
CA GLY A 67 19.74 -3.07 -14.68
C GLY A 67 19.00 -4.17 -15.46
N GLN A 68 19.37 -4.35 -16.73
CA GLN A 68 18.70 -5.30 -17.62
C GLN A 68 19.54 -6.56 -17.87
N CYS A 69 18.88 -7.72 -17.86
CA CYS A 69 19.34 -8.97 -18.48
C CYS A 69 20.57 -9.69 -17.90
N ALA A 70 21.17 -9.27 -16.80
CA ALA A 70 22.26 -10.00 -16.17
C ALA A 70 21.76 -10.75 -14.91
N VAL A 71 22.28 -11.94 -14.65
CA VAL A 71 21.97 -12.69 -13.42
C VAL A 71 22.29 -11.86 -12.18
N SER A 72 23.41 -11.15 -12.19
CA SER A 72 23.79 -10.23 -11.11
C SER A 72 22.82 -9.06 -10.90
N ALA A 73 22.06 -8.67 -11.92
CA ALA A 73 21.02 -7.66 -11.80
C ALA A 73 19.81 -8.15 -10.98
N ILE A 74 19.54 -9.45 -11.02
CA ILE A 74 18.51 -10.07 -10.17
C ILE A 74 18.99 -10.06 -8.71
N GLU A 75 20.23 -10.47 -8.45
CA GLU A 75 20.77 -10.54 -7.08
C GLU A 75 20.85 -9.17 -6.39
N ARG A 76 21.06 -8.09 -7.13
CA ARG A 76 21.09 -6.71 -6.64
C ARG A 76 19.74 -6.00 -6.73
N GLY A 77 18.73 -6.67 -7.28
CA GLY A 77 17.39 -6.12 -7.38
C GLY A 77 16.75 -5.87 -6.02
N ILE A 78 15.74 -5.01 -6.00
CA ILE A 78 15.00 -4.63 -4.80
C ILE A 78 13.52 -4.97 -4.93
N PHE A 79 12.88 -5.21 -3.79
CA PHE A 79 11.43 -5.32 -3.69
C PHE A 79 10.82 -4.00 -3.23
N VAL A 80 9.76 -3.60 -3.90
CA VAL A 80 8.92 -2.48 -3.51
C VAL A 80 7.56 -3.03 -3.15
N CYS A 81 7.17 -2.89 -1.88
CA CYS A 81 5.87 -3.32 -1.37
C CYS A 81 4.91 -2.14 -1.29
N TYR A 82 3.67 -2.36 -1.63
CA TYR A 82 2.61 -1.35 -1.55
C TYR A 82 1.43 -1.92 -0.77
N GLU A 83 0.97 -1.16 0.21
CA GLU A 83 -0.20 -1.46 1.04
C GLU A 83 -1.29 -0.42 0.77
N ILE A 84 -2.47 -0.87 0.36
CA ILE A 84 -3.60 0.00 0.05
C ILE A 84 -4.40 0.27 1.33
N LYS A 85 -4.61 1.53 1.65
CA LYS A 85 -5.37 1.94 2.82
C LYS A 85 -6.44 2.96 2.45
N SER A 86 -7.69 2.57 2.64
CA SER A 86 -8.85 3.37 2.24
C SER A 86 -9.23 4.48 3.23
N CYS A 87 -8.85 4.34 4.50
CA CYS A 87 -9.14 5.31 5.56
C CYS A 87 -8.24 5.08 6.78
N LYS A 88 -8.18 6.03 7.71
CA LYS A 88 -7.40 5.94 8.96
C LYS A 88 -7.72 4.67 9.76
N LYS A 89 -8.98 4.28 9.87
CA LYS A 89 -9.40 3.05 10.58
C LYS A 89 -8.84 1.78 9.93
N ASP A 90 -8.65 1.79 8.62
CA ASP A 90 -8.04 0.68 7.88
C ASP A 90 -6.54 0.57 8.17
N VAL A 91 -5.86 1.69 8.29
CA VAL A 91 -4.43 1.75 8.68
C VAL A 91 -4.22 1.08 10.05
N TYR A 92 -5.08 1.35 11.01
CA TYR A 92 -4.99 0.82 12.38
C TYR A 92 -5.70 -0.52 12.58
N SER A 93 -6.12 -1.18 11.51
CA SER A 93 -6.84 -2.49 11.60
C SER A 93 -5.97 -3.66 12.04
N GLY A 94 -4.64 -3.49 12.06
CA GLY A 94 -3.68 -4.55 12.30
C GLY A 94 -3.51 -5.53 11.12
N ASN A 95 -4.10 -5.23 9.97
CA ASN A 95 -3.95 -6.01 8.74
C ASN A 95 -3.08 -5.23 7.74
N GLY A 96 -2.20 -5.92 7.03
CA GLY A 96 -1.21 -5.30 6.16
C GLY A 96 -0.10 -4.58 6.95
N LEU A 97 0.55 -3.58 6.35
CA LEU A 97 1.72 -2.87 6.89
C LEU A 97 2.90 -3.82 7.18
N ASN A 98 3.05 -4.86 6.34
CA ASN A 98 4.08 -5.87 6.54
C ASN A 98 5.50 -5.36 6.27
N PHE A 99 5.66 -4.42 5.37
CA PHE A 99 6.93 -3.72 5.06
C PHE A 99 8.13 -4.66 4.89
N LEU A 100 7.97 -5.63 3.99
CA LEU A 100 8.94 -6.71 3.77
C LEU A 100 10.05 -6.35 2.77
N GLY A 101 9.80 -5.37 1.91
CA GLY A 101 10.72 -4.94 0.86
C GLY A 101 11.75 -3.92 1.33
N GLU A 102 12.73 -3.65 0.47
CA GLU A 102 13.66 -2.53 0.67
C GLU A 102 12.94 -1.19 0.62
N LYS A 103 11.88 -1.07 -0.19
CA LYS A 103 10.99 0.09 -0.20
C LYS A 103 9.56 -0.34 0.08
N ASN A 104 8.86 0.45 0.89
CA ASN A 104 7.50 0.14 1.30
C ASN A 104 6.67 1.41 1.22
N TYR A 105 5.52 1.34 0.56
CA TYR A 105 4.63 2.48 0.40
C TYR A 105 3.24 2.17 0.92
N ILE A 106 2.67 3.14 1.62
CA ILE A 106 1.23 3.20 1.89
C ILE A 106 0.61 4.01 0.75
N VAL A 107 -0.35 3.41 0.06
CA VAL A 107 -1.12 4.07 -1.01
C VAL A 107 -2.50 4.38 -0.47
N THR A 108 -2.87 5.65 -0.46
CA THR A 108 -4.10 6.09 0.21
C THR A 108 -4.74 7.31 -0.47
N THR A 109 -5.82 7.81 0.09
CA THR A 109 -6.47 9.06 -0.33
C THR A 109 -5.87 10.26 0.39
N MET A 110 -6.03 11.46 -0.17
CA MET A 110 -5.60 12.69 0.51
C MET A 110 -6.33 12.90 1.83
N GLU A 111 -7.61 12.56 1.90
CA GLU A 111 -8.42 12.63 3.12
C GLU A 111 -7.84 11.74 4.24
N CYS A 112 -7.55 10.48 3.92
CA CYS A 112 -6.90 9.56 4.87
C CYS A 112 -5.52 10.05 5.31
N TYR A 113 -4.72 10.58 4.38
CA TYR A 113 -3.41 11.16 4.72
C TYR A 113 -3.54 12.34 5.71
N LYS A 114 -4.49 13.25 5.50
CA LYS A 114 -4.77 14.36 6.44
C LYS A 114 -5.11 13.85 7.82
N GLU A 115 -5.96 12.83 7.91
CA GLU A 115 -6.32 12.21 9.19
C GLU A 115 -5.13 11.56 9.91
N LEU A 116 -4.15 11.05 9.15
CA LEU A 116 -2.94 10.42 9.70
C LEU A 116 -1.84 11.41 10.07
N LEU A 117 -1.92 12.64 9.60
CA LEU A 117 -0.80 13.59 9.69
C LEU A 117 -0.35 13.86 11.13
N GLN A 118 -1.28 13.98 12.07
CA GLN A 118 -0.94 14.16 13.47
C GLN A 118 -0.22 12.95 14.04
N ASP A 119 -0.72 11.74 13.76
CA ASP A 119 -0.13 10.48 14.25
C ASP A 119 1.27 10.23 13.66
N LEU A 120 1.51 10.73 12.43
CA LEU A 120 2.83 10.69 11.79
C LEU A 120 3.82 11.65 12.47
N ARG A 121 3.34 12.82 12.95
CA ARG A 121 4.16 13.85 13.59
C ARG A 121 4.51 13.52 15.05
N ASP A 122 3.55 13.01 15.81
CA ASP A 122 3.71 12.72 17.23
C ASP A 122 4.26 11.31 17.53
N GLY A 123 4.53 10.52 16.50
CA GLY A 123 5.08 9.18 16.61
C GLY A 123 4.06 8.09 16.97
N THR A 124 2.77 8.41 17.04
CA THR A 124 1.70 7.42 17.30
C THR A 124 1.67 6.34 16.23
N PHE A 125 1.81 6.73 14.94
CA PHE A 125 1.88 5.78 13.85
C PHE A 125 3.15 4.87 13.92
N ALA A 126 4.29 5.43 14.31
CA ALA A 126 5.52 4.64 14.47
C ALA A 126 5.39 3.60 15.59
N ARG A 127 4.74 3.95 16.71
CA ARG A 127 4.44 2.99 17.79
C ARG A 127 3.50 1.88 17.31
N HIS A 128 2.46 2.24 16.58
CA HIS A 128 1.54 1.24 15.99
C HIS A 128 2.27 0.27 15.06
N LEU A 129 3.17 0.76 14.19
CA LEU A 129 3.99 -0.11 13.34
C LEU A 129 4.86 -1.06 14.15
N TYR A 130 5.46 -0.58 15.22
CA TYR A 130 6.27 -1.42 16.10
C TYR A 130 5.46 -2.55 16.73
N GLU A 131 4.19 -2.31 17.09
CA GLU A 131 3.30 -3.29 17.69
C GLU A 131 2.81 -4.34 16.68
N VAL A 132 2.39 -3.91 15.47
CA VAL A 132 1.76 -4.81 14.48
C VAL A 132 2.75 -5.54 13.59
N ALA A 133 3.94 -5.00 13.42
CA ALA A 133 4.98 -5.53 12.53
C ALA A 133 6.37 -5.47 13.18
N PRO A 134 6.56 -6.11 14.35
CA PRO A 134 7.86 -6.14 15.02
C PRO A 134 8.91 -6.76 14.09
N GLY A 135 10.06 -6.12 13.95
CA GLY A 135 11.14 -6.57 13.06
C GLY A 135 10.93 -6.27 11.57
N SER A 136 9.83 -5.63 11.20
CA SER A 136 9.66 -5.08 9.84
C SER A 136 10.46 -3.79 9.67
N SER A 137 10.73 -3.42 8.42
CA SER A 137 11.35 -2.13 8.10
C SER A 137 10.43 -0.99 8.50
N PHE A 138 10.92 -0.07 9.31
CA PHE A 138 10.21 1.19 9.61
C PHE A 138 10.36 2.24 8.51
N HIS A 139 11.11 1.91 7.45
CA HIS A 139 11.26 2.78 6.30
C HIS A 139 10.08 2.65 5.38
N PHE A 140 9.23 3.66 5.32
CA PHE A 140 8.06 3.69 4.46
C PHE A 140 7.89 5.06 3.81
N GLY A 141 7.26 5.04 2.66
CA GLY A 141 6.77 6.21 1.95
C GLY A 141 5.25 6.27 1.96
N ILE A 142 4.70 7.38 1.51
CA ILE A 142 3.27 7.59 1.36
C ILE A 142 3.00 8.14 -0.02
N MET A 143 2.09 7.49 -0.74
CA MET A 143 1.54 7.95 -2.01
C MET A 143 0.06 8.25 -1.82
N VAL A 144 -0.40 9.35 -2.39
CA VAL A 144 -1.82 9.73 -2.36
C VAL A 144 -2.38 9.85 -3.77
N ALA A 145 -3.62 9.43 -3.94
CA ALA A 145 -4.36 9.67 -5.15
C ALA A 145 -4.81 11.13 -5.20
N VAL A 146 -4.51 11.82 -6.29
CA VAL A 146 -4.96 13.19 -6.56
C VAL A 146 -5.47 13.29 -8.00
N PRO A 147 -6.46 14.16 -8.30
CA PRO A 147 -6.88 14.41 -9.68
C PRO A 147 -5.69 14.87 -10.52
N PHE A 148 -5.64 14.46 -11.79
CA PHE A 148 -4.46 14.67 -12.65
C PHE A 148 -4.10 16.15 -12.80
N MET A 149 -5.09 17.05 -12.85
CA MET A 149 -4.92 18.48 -13.05
C MET A 149 -4.76 19.27 -11.74
N SER A 150 -4.95 18.63 -10.57
CA SER A 150 -4.86 19.31 -9.28
C SER A 150 -3.43 19.35 -8.76
N GLU A 151 -3.11 20.44 -8.06
CA GLU A 151 -1.90 20.55 -7.26
C GLU A 151 -2.06 19.87 -5.89
N ILE A 152 -0.95 19.39 -5.34
CA ILE A 152 -0.98 18.66 -4.04
C ILE A 152 -1.46 19.57 -2.91
N THR A 153 -1.08 20.85 -2.94
CA THR A 153 -1.46 21.86 -1.95
C THR A 153 -2.95 22.08 -1.91
N ASP A 154 -3.57 22.21 -3.08
CA ASP A 154 -5.01 22.45 -3.22
C ASP A 154 -5.80 21.22 -2.74
N GLU A 155 -5.36 20.04 -3.12
CA GLU A 155 -5.93 18.77 -2.67
C GLU A 155 -5.73 18.55 -1.15
N PHE A 156 -4.64 19.06 -0.59
CA PHE A 156 -4.45 18.99 0.86
C PHE A 156 -5.43 19.91 1.59
N GLU A 157 -5.73 21.09 1.08
CA GLU A 157 -6.72 21.97 1.68
C GLU A 157 -8.14 21.42 1.52
N ASN A 158 -8.51 21.05 0.31
CA ASN A 158 -9.85 20.57 -0.05
C ASN A 158 -9.78 19.23 -0.80
N PRO A 159 -9.68 18.08 -0.08
CA PRO A 159 -9.56 16.78 -0.71
C PRO A 159 -10.75 16.45 -1.61
N THR A 160 -10.47 16.09 -2.85
CA THR A 160 -11.48 15.61 -3.79
C THR A 160 -11.89 14.19 -3.42
N LYS A 161 -13.19 13.96 -3.27
CA LYS A 161 -13.71 12.60 -3.04
C LYS A 161 -13.51 11.74 -4.27
N ILE A 162 -13.12 10.49 -4.04
CA ILE A 162 -13.02 9.51 -5.10
C ILE A 162 -14.43 9.13 -5.54
N ASP A 163 -14.79 9.61 -6.72
CA ASP A 163 -16.03 9.28 -7.41
C ASP A 163 -15.71 8.73 -8.81
N SER A 164 -16.49 7.77 -9.29
CA SER A 164 -16.30 7.15 -10.60
C SER A 164 -16.40 8.14 -11.78
N GLU A 165 -17.00 9.31 -11.55
CA GLU A 165 -17.19 10.35 -12.56
C GLU A 165 -16.07 11.39 -12.60
N ASN A 166 -15.14 11.38 -11.66
CA ASN A 166 -14.11 12.42 -11.47
C ASN A 166 -12.84 12.19 -12.31
N GLY A 167 -12.95 12.08 -13.62
CA GLY A 167 -11.85 12.30 -14.53
C GLY A 167 -10.59 11.42 -14.30
N ARG A 168 -9.45 11.91 -14.76
CA ARG A 168 -8.15 11.23 -14.68
C ARG A 168 -7.46 11.52 -13.36
N TRP A 169 -6.89 10.50 -12.72
CA TRP A 169 -6.16 10.57 -11.46
C TRP A 169 -4.69 10.20 -11.63
N LYS A 170 -3.84 10.64 -10.69
CA LYS A 170 -2.42 10.27 -10.58
C LYS A 170 -2.07 9.92 -9.13
N LEU A 171 -1.00 9.14 -8.94
CA LEU A 171 -0.40 8.91 -7.62
C LEU A 171 0.73 9.91 -7.40
N SER A 172 0.60 10.72 -6.36
CA SER A 172 1.62 11.68 -5.94
C SER A 172 2.34 11.19 -4.69
N VAL A 173 3.68 11.25 -4.70
CA VAL A 173 4.50 10.84 -3.56
C VAL A 173 4.61 12.01 -2.58
N ILE A 174 3.95 11.89 -1.43
CA ILE A 174 4.02 12.90 -0.36
C ILE A 174 5.23 12.65 0.56
N LYS A 175 5.52 11.39 0.82
CA LYS A 175 6.69 11.00 1.61
C LYS A 175 7.47 9.95 0.83
N GLN A 176 8.73 10.25 0.52
CA GLN A 176 9.62 9.27 -0.09
C GLN A 176 9.98 8.16 0.90
N CYS A 177 10.11 6.95 0.38
CA CYS A 177 10.66 5.84 1.13
C CYS A 177 12.18 5.80 0.93
N ASN A 178 12.94 5.97 1.99
CA ASN A 178 14.37 5.66 1.97
C ASN A 178 14.54 4.13 1.95
N PRO A 179 15.42 3.58 1.11
CA PRO A 179 15.66 2.15 1.08
C PRO A 179 16.12 1.64 2.45
N GLY A 180 15.50 0.57 2.90
CA GLY A 180 15.90 -0.20 4.07
C GLY A 180 16.46 -1.56 3.69
N LEU A 181 16.51 -2.46 4.65
CA LEU A 181 16.86 -3.86 4.42
C LEU A 181 15.57 -4.67 4.27
N ARG A 182 15.51 -5.55 3.27
CA ARG A 182 14.42 -6.52 3.19
C ARG A 182 14.50 -7.51 4.34
N THR A 183 13.37 -7.98 4.80
CA THR A 183 13.27 -8.86 5.97
C THR A 183 13.29 -10.34 5.61
N ARG A 184 13.30 -10.67 4.31
CA ARG A 184 13.23 -12.03 3.77
C ARG A 184 14.24 -12.24 2.65
N PRO A 185 14.73 -13.48 2.43
CA PRO A 185 15.60 -13.81 1.30
C PRO A 185 14.95 -13.47 -0.05
N MET A 186 15.76 -13.07 -1.02
CA MET A 186 15.29 -12.73 -2.36
C MET A 186 14.53 -13.89 -3.03
N ALA A 187 15.10 -15.09 -2.99
CA ALA A 187 14.51 -16.28 -3.61
C ALA A 187 13.11 -16.58 -3.02
N GLU A 188 12.93 -16.39 -1.70
CA GLU A 188 11.65 -16.57 -1.03
C GLU A 188 10.60 -15.58 -1.54
N LEU A 189 10.94 -14.28 -1.60
CA LEU A 189 10.02 -13.26 -2.07
C LEU A 189 9.65 -13.43 -3.55
N LEU A 190 10.64 -13.75 -4.41
CA LEU A 190 10.37 -14.07 -5.82
C LEU A 190 9.45 -15.29 -5.96
N PHE A 191 9.68 -16.36 -5.18
CA PHE A 191 8.82 -17.54 -5.18
C PHE A 191 7.40 -17.20 -4.71
N CYS A 192 7.25 -16.38 -3.67
CA CYS A 192 5.94 -15.92 -3.21
C CYS A 192 5.21 -15.10 -4.28
N MET A 193 5.91 -14.22 -5.01
CA MET A 193 5.34 -13.50 -6.15
C MET A 193 4.87 -14.44 -7.26
N LEU A 194 5.70 -15.41 -7.66
CA LEU A 194 5.35 -16.39 -8.70
C LEU A 194 4.12 -17.23 -8.30
N ARG A 195 4.03 -17.62 -7.03
CA ARG A 195 2.92 -18.43 -6.52
C ARG A 195 1.62 -17.64 -6.41
N SER A 196 1.68 -16.35 -6.16
CA SER A 196 0.48 -15.53 -5.94
C SER A 196 -0.34 -15.31 -7.22
N GLY A 197 0.26 -15.50 -8.37
CA GLY A 197 -0.42 -15.34 -9.67
C GLY A 197 -0.71 -13.87 -10.00
N HIS A 198 -1.24 -13.68 -11.16
CA HIS A 198 -1.64 -12.35 -11.68
C HIS A 198 -3.14 -12.14 -11.53
#